data_ae52c2e085a860f0b328e903f12faa17
#
_entry.id   ae52c2e085a860f0b328e903f12faa17
#
_cell.length_a   1.000
_cell.length_b   1.000
_cell.length_c   1.000
_cell.angle_alpha   90.00
_cell.angle_beta   90.00
_cell.angle_gamma   90.00
#
_symmetry.space_group_name_H-M   'P 1'
#
loop_
_entity.id
_entity.type
_entity.pdbx_description
1 polymer ?
#
loop_
_entity_poly.entity_id
_entity_poly.type
_entity_poly.pdbx_seq_one_letter_code
_entity_poly.pdbx_strand_id
1 'polypeptide(L)'
;MFHMIAYASMRTDIPAFYSDWLVRRIEEGFVMVRSPYNDHLIYKLPFNPEVIDCLGFCTKDPGEMIPHLDALKNWKTLWHVTITPYGKEYEPGVRDKRDIISAFKNLSLRVGKDRVVWRYDPVFLSPLFSISSHKIWFSTLSSLLEGYTDRVIFSFLDIYPFLKDNMQRLGIRAPEKSEMEELALFFVEEGRKHGLIVSSCAEGHWMKDFGIDTSGCLTKDVWEKCAERKLNFPNKKGKRGECNCILGFDIGGYGGCGMKCVYCYGRNYDRNEVHNPLSPLLFGWPRKEDEIKDVKAESWADKDGWLI
;
A
#
# COMPACT_ATOMS: atom_id res chain seq x y z
N MET A 1 -16.42 11.95 -11.36
CA MET A 1 -15.57 12.90 -10.62
C MET A 1 -14.47 12.07 -10.01
N PHE A 2 -13.24 12.28 -10.42
CA PHE A 2 -12.10 11.50 -9.95
C PHE A 2 -11.50 12.17 -8.71
N HIS A 3 -11.01 11.38 -7.80
CA HIS A 3 -10.59 11.77 -6.47
C HIS A 3 -9.18 12.38 -6.48
N MET A 4 -8.95 13.38 -5.65
CA MET A 4 -7.67 14.11 -5.54
C MET A 4 -6.64 13.42 -4.64
N ILE A 5 -6.87 12.19 -4.28
CA ILE A 5 -5.86 11.31 -3.72
C ILE A 5 -5.40 10.37 -4.83
N ALA A 6 -4.10 10.25 -5.03
CA ALA A 6 -3.50 9.29 -5.94
C ALA A 6 -2.76 8.17 -5.17
N TYR A 7 -2.67 6.99 -5.78
CA TYR A 7 -1.94 5.83 -5.26
C TYR A 7 -0.92 5.32 -6.25
N ALA A 8 0.32 5.17 -5.80
CA ALA A 8 1.44 4.57 -6.52
C ALA A 8 1.97 3.32 -5.78
N SER A 9 1.39 2.16 -5.80
CA SER A 9 0.11 1.70 -6.29
C SER A 9 -0.35 0.49 -5.47
N MET A 10 -1.63 0.15 -5.50
CA MET A 10 -2.15 -1.10 -4.91
C MET A 10 -2.09 -2.28 -5.89
N ARG A 11 -1.80 -2.03 -7.18
CA ARG A 11 -1.80 -3.03 -8.26
C ARG A 11 -0.42 -3.50 -8.66
N THR A 12 0.61 -2.68 -8.37
CA THR A 12 2.02 -3.00 -8.63
C THR A 12 2.90 -2.18 -7.69
N ASP A 13 4.10 -2.65 -7.40
CA ASP A 13 5.03 -1.95 -6.51
C ASP A 13 5.85 -0.94 -7.32
N ILE A 14 5.30 0.28 -7.45
CA ILE A 14 5.95 1.38 -8.20
C ILE A 14 7.24 1.83 -7.51
N PRO A 15 7.28 2.06 -6.19
CA PRO A 15 8.52 2.46 -5.52
C PRO A 15 9.67 1.47 -5.69
N ALA A 16 9.39 0.18 -5.79
CA ALA A 16 10.43 -0.84 -5.90
C ALA A 16 10.94 -1.08 -7.32
N PHE A 17 10.13 -0.81 -8.36
CA PHE A 17 10.47 -1.22 -9.73
C PHE A 17 10.36 -0.12 -10.78
N TYR A 18 9.69 0.98 -10.45
CA TYR A 18 9.29 1.99 -11.45
C TYR A 18 9.49 3.42 -10.93
N SER A 19 10.47 3.63 -10.06
CA SER A 19 10.77 4.93 -9.46
C SER A 19 11.11 5.99 -10.50
N ASP A 20 11.95 5.67 -11.50
CA ASP A 20 12.32 6.58 -12.59
C ASP A 20 11.10 7.02 -13.40
N TRP A 21 10.21 6.07 -13.70
CA TRP A 21 8.95 6.40 -14.38
C TRP A 21 8.08 7.34 -13.55
N LEU A 22 7.97 7.10 -12.26
CA LEU A 22 7.17 7.95 -11.37
C LEU A 22 7.73 9.38 -11.31
N VAL A 23 9.05 9.52 -11.18
CA VAL A 23 9.73 10.83 -11.20
C VAL A 23 9.41 11.57 -12.50
N ARG A 24 9.52 10.88 -13.62
CA ARG A 24 9.18 11.47 -14.91
C ARG A 24 7.72 11.88 -15.02
N ARG A 25 6.77 11.11 -14.44
CA ARG A 25 5.36 11.52 -14.41
C ARG A 25 5.14 12.77 -13.57
N ILE A 26 5.89 12.91 -12.48
CA ILE A 26 5.89 14.12 -11.63
C ILE A 26 6.42 15.33 -12.43
N GLU A 27 7.54 15.17 -13.12
CA GLU A 27 8.16 16.23 -13.91
C GLU A 27 7.29 16.68 -15.09
N GLU A 28 6.64 15.73 -15.79
CA GLU A 28 5.74 16.04 -16.91
C GLU A 28 4.36 16.55 -16.46
N GLY A 29 4.02 16.44 -15.17
CA GLY A 29 2.79 16.96 -14.59
C GLY A 29 1.51 16.19 -14.97
N PHE A 30 1.64 15.00 -15.57
CA PHE A 30 0.51 14.13 -15.87
C PHE A 30 0.89 12.66 -15.91
N VAL A 31 -0.10 11.80 -15.70
CA VAL A 31 0.01 10.34 -15.85
C VAL A 31 -1.19 9.82 -16.65
N MET A 32 -0.95 8.79 -17.44
CA MET A 32 -2.01 8.06 -18.12
C MET A 32 -2.21 6.70 -17.46
N VAL A 33 -3.46 6.28 -17.32
CA VAL A 33 -3.82 5.00 -16.71
C VAL A 33 -4.83 4.29 -17.57
N ARG A 34 -4.48 3.11 -18.06
CA ARG A 34 -5.42 2.24 -18.79
C ARG A 34 -6.45 1.67 -17.81
N SER A 35 -7.71 1.72 -18.19
CA SER A 35 -8.80 1.17 -17.39
C SER A 35 -8.62 -0.35 -17.19
N PRO A 36 -8.73 -0.88 -15.96
CA PRO A 36 -8.68 -2.32 -15.74
C PRO A 36 -9.92 -3.07 -16.24
N TYR A 37 -10.95 -2.34 -16.68
CA TYR A 37 -12.25 -2.89 -17.13
C TYR A 37 -12.49 -2.72 -18.63
N ASN A 38 -11.73 -1.84 -19.29
CA ASN A 38 -11.84 -1.57 -20.72
C ASN A 38 -10.44 -1.25 -21.28
N ASP A 39 -9.88 -2.18 -22.03
CA ASP A 39 -8.51 -2.08 -22.56
C ASP A 39 -8.32 -0.95 -23.61
N HIS A 40 -9.41 -0.41 -24.15
CA HIS A 40 -9.37 0.73 -25.08
C HIS A 40 -9.59 2.08 -24.40
N LEU A 41 -9.77 2.14 -23.09
CA LEU A 41 -10.02 3.38 -22.35
C LEU A 41 -8.83 3.76 -21.50
N ILE A 42 -8.29 4.96 -21.75
CA ILE A 42 -7.20 5.56 -21.00
C ILE A 42 -7.71 6.81 -20.30
N TYR A 43 -7.38 6.94 -19.02
CA TYR A 43 -7.59 8.15 -18.26
C TYR A 43 -6.29 8.95 -18.21
N LYS A 44 -6.33 10.22 -18.64
CA LYS A 44 -5.22 11.16 -18.47
C LYS A 44 -5.49 12.04 -17.27
N LEU A 45 -4.68 11.89 -16.24
CA LEU A 45 -4.80 12.56 -14.94
C LEU A 45 -3.72 13.64 -14.83
N PRO A 46 -4.06 14.91 -14.50
CA PRO A 46 -3.06 15.86 -14.03
C PRO A 46 -2.37 15.32 -12.78
N PHE A 47 -1.04 15.36 -12.76
CA PHE A 47 -0.25 14.72 -11.70
C PHE A 47 0.77 15.71 -11.13
N ASN A 48 0.28 16.59 -10.27
CA ASN A 48 1.05 17.62 -9.60
C ASN A 48 0.47 17.91 -8.21
N PRO A 49 1.24 18.51 -7.29
CA PRO A 49 0.81 18.75 -5.90
C PRO A 49 -0.26 19.85 -5.74
N GLU A 50 -0.58 20.60 -6.79
CA GLU A 50 -1.64 21.62 -6.74
C GLU A 50 -3.04 20.98 -6.82
N VAL A 51 -3.16 19.84 -7.48
CA VAL A 51 -4.43 19.13 -7.67
C VAL A 51 -4.51 17.79 -6.95
N ILE A 52 -3.37 17.18 -6.60
CA ILE A 52 -3.31 15.93 -5.82
C ILE A 52 -3.04 16.28 -4.34
N ASP A 53 -4.07 16.17 -3.51
CA ASP A 53 -3.97 16.50 -2.08
C ASP A 53 -3.02 15.57 -1.32
N CYS A 54 -3.01 14.29 -1.67
CA CYS A 54 -2.09 13.30 -1.11
C CYS A 54 -1.69 12.24 -2.14
N LEU A 55 -0.44 11.82 -2.08
CA LEU A 55 0.09 10.69 -2.83
C LEU A 55 0.39 9.54 -1.87
N GLY A 56 -0.42 8.47 -1.95
CA GLY A 56 -0.23 7.25 -1.17
C GLY A 56 0.67 6.26 -1.87
N PHE A 57 1.49 5.57 -1.11
CA PHE A 57 2.36 4.50 -1.58
C PHE A 57 2.04 3.20 -0.86
N CYS A 58 2.01 2.09 -1.61
CA CYS A 58 2.04 0.73 -1.06
C CYS A 58 3.25 0.02 -1.66
N THR A 59 4.21 -0.35 -0.84
CA THR A 59 5.45 -0.99 -1.30
C THR A 59 5.93 -2.05 -0.32
N LYS A 60 6.66 -3.04 -0.82
CA LYS A 60 7.46 -3.94 0.00
C LYS A 60 8.91 -3.49 0.11
N ASP A 61 9.32 -2.56 -0.74
CA ASP A 61 10.69 -2.08 -0.76
C ASP A 61 10.77 -0.65 -1.26
N PRO A 62 10.93 0.35 -0.37
CA PRO A 62 11.07 1.73 -0.77
C PRO A 62 12.48 2.09 -1.30
N GLY A 63 13.44 1.14 -1.30
CA GLY A 63 14.86 1.40 -1.52
C GLY A 63 15.15 2.17 -2.79
N GLU A 64 14.58 1.74 -3.93
CA GLU A 64 14.80 2.38 -5.23
C GLU A 64 14.16 3.79 -5.32
N MET A 65 13.19 4.11 -4.45
CA MET A 65 12.59 5.45 -4.42
C MET A 65 13.35 6.44 -3.52
N ILE A 66 14.17 5.97 -2.61
CA ILE A 66 14.90 6.84 -1.66
C ILE A 66 15.78 7.89 -2.35
N PRO A 67 16.57 7.57 -3.39
CA PRO A 67 17.35 8.57 -4.12
C PRO A 67 16.49 9.65 -4.78
N HIS A 68 15.24 9.37 -5.04
CA HIS A 68 14.30 10.24 -5.77
C HIS A 68 13.35 11.04 -4.86
N LEU A 69 13.48 10.95 -3.54
CA LEU A 69 12.56 11.63 -2.60
C LEU A 69 12.53 13.15 -2.77
N ASP A 70 13.58 13.76 -3.31
CA ASP A 70 13.60 15.19 -3.58
C ASP A 70 12.59 15.62 -4.65
N ALA A 71 12.22 14.73 -5.57
CA ALA A 71 11.13 14.97 -6.52
C ALA A 71 9.76 15.07 -5.83
N LEU A 72 9.64 14.53 -4.63
CA LEU A 72 8.42 14.54 -3.81
C LEU A 72 8.39 15.66 -2.75
N LYS A 73 9.38 16.56 -2.70
CA LYS A 73 9.51 17.58 -1.64
C LYS A 73 8.28 18.46 -1.43
N ASN A 74 7.54 18.71 -2.51
CA ASN A 74 6.30 19.52 -2.48
C ASN A 74 5.02 18.69 -2.34
N TRP A 75 5.15 17.35 -2.24
CA TRP A 75 4.01 16.44 -2.16
C TRP A 75 3.71 16.07 -0.71
N LYS A 76 2.44 15.95 -0.40
CA LYS A 76 1.97 15.32 0.83
C LYS A 76 1.92 13.81 0.58
N THR A 77 2.81 13.04 1.22
CA THR A 77 2.97 11.60 0.97
C THR A 77 2.61 10.76 2.18
N LEU A 78 2.00 9.60 1.95
CA LEU A 78 1.74 8.57 2.96
C LEU A 78 2.29 7.24 2.45
N TRP A 79 3.11 6.58 3.25
CA TRP A 79 3.82 5.37 2.88
C TRP A 79 3.34 4.19 3.70
N HIS A 80 2.73 3.21 3.03
CA HIS A 80 2.49 1.90 3.60
C HIS A 80 3.60 0.96 3.13
N VAL A 81 4.50 0.59 4.04
CA VAL A 81 5.63 -0.29 3.74
C VAL A 81 5.39 -1.65 4.37
N THR A 82 5.30 -2.68 3.53
CA THR A 82 5.00 -4.04 3.96
C THR A 82 6.28 -4.78 4.29
N ILE A 83 6.47 -5.13 5.56
CA ILE A 83 7.56 -5.97 6.03
C ILE A 83 6.94 -7.16 6.77
N THR A 84 7.11 -8.35 6.20
CA THR A 84 6.60 -9.63 6.66
C THR A 84 7.78 -10.57 6.97
N PRO A 85 7.60 -11.65 7.73
CA PRO A 85 8.68 -12.59 8.05
C PRO A 85 9.04 -13.52 6.88
N TYR A 86 8.24 -13.55 5.82
CA TYR A 86 8.30 -14.58 4.79
C TYR A 86 9.57 -14.53 3.95
N GLY A 87 10.13 -15.70 3.66
CA GLY A 87 11.32 -15.91 2.84
C GLY A 87 11.01 -15.99 1.34
N LYS A 88 12.03 -16.38 0.57
CA LYS A 88 11.97 -16.45 -0.90
C LYS A 88 10.98 -17.48 -1.42
N GLU A 89 10.63 -18.48 -0.64
CA GLU A 89 9.61 -19.49 -0.95
C GLU A 89 8.21 -18.88 -1.09
N TYR A 90 7.93 -17.78 -0.38
CA TYR A 90 6.65 -17.06 -0.42
C TYR A 90 6.74 -15.70 -1.10
N GLU A 91 7.92 -15.07 -1.05
CA GLU A 91 8.19 -13.74 -1.57
C GLU A 91 9.45 -13.72 -2.46
N PRO A 92 9.45 -14.43 -3.60
CA PRO A 92 10.67 -14.68 -4.37
C PRO A 92 11.36 -13.42 -4.89
N GLY A 93 10.61 -12.36 -5.20
CA GLY A 93 11.16 -11.09 -5.70
C GLY A 93 11.50 -10.07 -4.62
N VAL A 94 11.16 -10.31 -3.35
CA VAL A 94 11.46 -9.37 -2.26
C VAL A 94 12.95 -9.46 -1.88
N ARG A 95 13.62 -8.32 -1.75
CA ARG A 95 15.04 -8.26 -1.33
C ARG A 95 15.26 -8.79 0.10
N ASP A 96 16.51 -8.82 0.56
CA ASP A 96 16.84 -9.18 1.95
C ASP A 96 16.08 -8.22 2.91
N LYS A 97 15.51 -8.81 3.96
CA LYS A 97 14.71 -8.03 4.92
C LYS A 97 15.54 -6.98 5.67
N ARG A 98 16.82 -7.21 5.85
CA ARG A 98 17.74 -6.22 6.47
C ARG A 98 17.87 -4.97 5.62
N ASP A 99 17.95 -5.13 4.30
CA ASP A 99 18.01 -4.00 3.36
C ASP A 99 16.70 -3.22 3.35
N ILE A 100 15.57 -3.93 3.40
CA ILE A 100 14.23 -3.31 3.44
C ILE A 100 14.03 -2.56 4.77
N ILE A 101 14.43 -3.13 5.90
CA ILE A 101 14.36 -2.46 7.20
C ILE A 101 15.25 -1.20 7.20
N SER A 102 16.45 -1.28 6.63
CA SER A 102 17.33 -0.12 6.47
C SER A 102 16.68 0.95 5.59
N ALA A 103 16.09 0.57 4.47
CA ALA A 103 15.35 1.46 3.57
C ALA A 103 14.13 2.09 4.27
N PHE A 104 13.38 1.31 5.06
CA PHE A 104 12.26 1.81 5.87
C PHE A 104 12.70 2.92 6.83
N LYS A 105 13.79 2.66 7.58
CA LYS A 105 14.34 3.64 8.54
C LYS A 105 14.80 4.91 7.83
N ASN A 106 15.50 4.77 6.72
CA ASN A 106 15.95 5.91 5.92
C ASN A 106 14.76 6.74 5.39
N LEU A 107 13.74 6.06 4.84
CA LEU A 107 12.51 6.72 4.41
C LEU A 107 11.87 7.50 5.56
N SER A 108 11.69 6.85 6.72
CA SER A 108 11.10 7.48 7.91
C SER A 108 11.85 8.72 8.38
N LEU A 109 13.17 8.67 8.40
CA LEU A 109 14.00 9.81 8.76
C LEU A 109 13.86 10.99 7.78
N ARG A 110 13.57 10.71 6.51
CA ARG A 110 13.45 11.73 5.47
C ARG A 110 12.06 12.34 5.34
N VAL A 111 11.00 11.53 5.52
CA VAL A 111 9.62 12.00 5.32
C VAL A 111 8.84 12.21 6.62
N GLY A 112 9.37 11.74 7.74
CA GLY A 112 8.71 11.76 9.05
C GLY A 112 8.04 10.42 9.39
N LYS A 113 8.18 9.97 10.65
CA LYS A 113 7.68 8.68 11.12
C LYS A 113 6.16 8.55 11.09
N ASP A 114 5.44 9.64 11.19
CA ASP A 114 3.98 9.73 11.12
C ASP A 114 3.43 9.57 9.70
N ARG A 115 4.31 9.63 8.69
CA ARG A 115 4.01 9.41 7.28
C ARG A 115 4.40 8.03 6.78
N VAL A 116 5.03 7.20 7.60
CA VAL A 116 5.45 5.85 7.25
C VAL A 116 4.77 4.86 8.17
N VAL A 117 3.95 3.99 7.59
CA VAL A 117 3.18 2.99 8.31
C VAL A 117 3.73 1.61 7.98
N TRP A 118 4.05 0.84 9.01
CA TRP A 118 4.43 -0.55 8.82
C TRP A 118 3.20 -1.41 8.53
N ARG A 119 3.25 -2.27 7.50
CA ARG A 119 2.25 -3.29 7.23
C ARG A 119 2.84 -4.68 7.51
N TYR A 120 2.26 -5.38 8.46
CA TYR A 120 2.50 -6.79 8.73
C TYR A 120 1.38 -7.63 8.10
N ASP A 121 1.36 -7.67 6.76
CA ASP A 121 0.18 -8.01 5.97
C ASP A 121 0.56 -8.76 4.67
N PRO A 122 -0.07 -9.91 4.39
CA PRO A 122 -1.02 -10.65 5.23
C PRO A 122 -0.36 -11.56 6.25
N VAL A 123 -1.09 -11.93 7.31
CA VAL A 123 -0.72 -12.97 8.26
C VAL A 123 -1.35 -14.29 7.80
N PHE A 124 -0.53 -15.32 7.59
CA PHE A 124 -0.99 -16.66 7.26
C PHE A 124 -0.17 -17.71 8.03
N LEU A 125 -0.70 -18.89 8.18
CA LEU A 125 0.01 -20.03 8.78
C LEU A 125 0.47 -20.99 7.70
N SER A 126 1.63 -21.60 7.94
CA SER A 126 2.25 -22.61 7.08
C SER A 126 3.18 -23.51 7.89
N PRO A 127 3.76 -24.56 7.32
CA PRO A 127 4.75 -25.38 8.02
C PRO A 127 5.96 -24.60 8.57
N LEU A 128 6.33 -23.48 7.93
CA LEU A 128 7.44 -22.62 8.36
C LEU A 128 7.01 -21.45 9.25
N PHE A 129 5.75 -21.07 9.22
CA PHE A 129 5.22 -19.91 9.95
C PHE A 129 4.03 -20.31 10.81
N SER A 130 4.32 -20.74 12.04
CA SER A 130 3.35 -21.02 13.11
C SER A 130 2.98 -19.74 13.86
N ILE A 131 2.00 -19.83 14.77
CA ILE A 131 1.66 -18.76 15.72
C ILE A 131 2.90 -18.30 16.48
N SER A 132 3.69 -19.23 17.01
CA SER A 132 4.92 -18.91 17.73
C SER A 132 5.95 -18.20 16.85
N SER A 133 6.08 -18.60 15.58
CA SER A 133 6.94 -17.92 14.62
C SER A 133 6.47 -16.47 14.39
N HIS A 134 5.16 -16.25 14.22
CA HIS A 134 4.62 -14.90 14.06
C HIS A 134 4.85 -14.03 15.30
N LYS A 135 4.71 -14.58 16.50
CA LYS A 135 5.00 -13.84 17.75
C LYS A 135 6.46 -13.40 17.81
N ILE A 136 7.40 -14.29 17.51
CA ILE A 136 8.84 -13.99 17.50
C ILE A 136 9.16 -12.90 16.46
N TRP A 137 8.65 -13.06 15.22
CA TRP A 137 8.93 -12.12 14.16
C TRP A 137 8.28 -10.76 14.38
N PHE A 138 7.05 -10.72 14.91
CA PHE A 138 6.38 -9.46 15.22
C PHE A 138 7.15 -8.68 16.29
N SER A 139 7.58 -9.34 17.38
CA SER A 139 8.44 -8.72 18.41
C SER A 139 9.75 -8.21 17.83
N THR A 140 10.40 -9.03 17.02
CA THR A 140 11.68 -8.64 16.38
C THR A 140 11.50 -7.40 15.49
N LEU A 141 10.49 -7.39 14.64
CA LEU A 141 10.23 -6.27 13.74
C LEU A 141 9.75 -5.02 14.50
N SER A 142 8.92 -5.18 15.53
CA SER A 142 8.49 -4.07 16.39
C SER A 142 9.69 -3.37 17.04
N SER A 143 10.62 -4.15 17.59
CA SER A 143 11.86 -3.64 18.18
C SER A 143 12.76 -2.95 17.13
N LEU A 144 12.92 -3.55 15.95
CA LEU A 144 13.74 -2.99 14.87
C LEU A 144 13.17 -1.70 14.29
N LEU A 145 11.84 -1.54 14.29
CA LEU A 145 11.14 -0.37 13.71
C LEU A 145 10.74 0.67 14.77
N GLU A 146 11.04 0.45 16.05
CA GLU A 146 10.77 1.37 17.14
C GLU A 146 11.38 2.74 16.85
N GLY A 147 10.56 3.79 17.02
CA GLY A 147 10.94 5.17 16.73
C GLY A 147 10.89 5.60 15.26
N TYR A 148 10.68 4.65 14.33
CA TYR A 148 10.59 4.94 12.89
C TYR A 148 9.16 4.88 12.33
N THR A 149 8.20 4.43 13.10
CA THR A 149 6.78 4.47 12.81
C THR A 149 5.98 4.46 14.09
N ASP A 150 4.77 5.04 14.04
CA ASP A 150 3.85 5.07 15.19
C ASP A 150 2.71 4.05 15.01
N ARG A 151 2.65 3.33 13.88
CA ARG A 151 1.52 2.45 13.55
C ARG A 151 1.96 1.20 12.81
N VAL A 152 1.36 0.08 13.19
CA VAL A 152 1.39 -1.15 12.42
C VAL A 152 -0.03 -1.53 11.98
N ILE A 153 -0.17 -1.98 10.73
CA ILE A 153 -1.42 -2.49 10.18
C ILE A 153 -1.21 -3.95 9.79
N PHE A 154 -2.07 -4.83 10.27
CA PHE A 154 -2.07 -6.22 9.85
C PHE A 154 -3.41 -6.61 9.21
N SER A 155 -3.42 -7.70 8.45
CA SER A 155 -4.62 -8.43 8.06
C SER A 155 -4.32 -9.92 8.02
N PHE A 156 -5.34 -10.74 8.19
CA PHE A 156 -5.23 -12.16 7.93
C PHE A 156 -5.43 -12.46 6.44
N LEU A 157 -4.91 -13.59 5.99
CA LEU A 157 -4.94 -13.96 4.59
C LEU A 157 -6.36 -14.27 4.10
N ASP A 158 -6.81 -13.54 3.07
CA ASP A 158 -7.95 -13.94 2.25
C ASP A 158 -7.50 -14.88 1.13
N ILE A 159 -8.06 -16.07 1.07
CA ILE A 159 -7.72 -17.04 0.03
C ILE A 159 -8.62 -16.82 -1.19
N TYR A 160 -8.07 -16.23 -2.23
CA TYR A 160 -8.75 -16.07 -3.50
C TYR A 160 -8.84 -17.41 -4.26
N PRO A 161 -9.95 -17.70 -4.96
CA PRO A 161 -10.15 -18.99 -5.64
C PRO A 161 -8.99 -19.41 -6.57
N PHE A 162 -8.43 -18.46 -7.32
CA PHE A 162 -7.33 -18.71 -8.26
C PHE A 162 -5.95 -18.93 -7.58
N LEU A 163 -5.86 -18.75 -6.27
CA LEU A 163 -4.64 -19.00 -5.50
C LEU A 163 -4.69 -20.34 -4.73
N LYS A 164 -5.84 -21.00 -4.66
CA LYS A 164 -6.07 -22.19 -3.83
C LYS A 164 -5.01 -23.28 -4.02
N ASP A 165 -4.75 -23.65 -5.26
CA ASP A 165 -3.81 -24.74 -5.57
C ASP A 165 -2.38 -24.40 -5.14
N ASN A 166 -1.99 -23.14 -5.32
CA ASN A 166 -0.68 -22.63 -4.89
C ASN A 166 -0.57 -22.64 -3.36
N MET A 167 -1.62 -22.19 -2.68
CA MET A 167 -1.69 -22.17 -1.22
C MET A 167 -1.61 -23.58 -0.65
N GLN A 168 -2.39 -24.51 -1.20
CA GLN A 168 -2.40 -25.91 -0.77
C GLN A 168 -1.04 -26.57 -0.97
N ARG A 169 -0.38 -26.35 -2.11
CA ARG A 169 0.95 -26.90 -2.42
C ARG A 169 2.01 -26.41 -1.43
N LEU A 170 1.89 -25.19 -0.94
CA LEU A 170 2.83 -24.58 0.02
C LEU A 170 2.40 -24.76 1.48
N GLY A 171 1.29 -25.45 1.73
CA GLY A 171 0.74 -25.63 3.07
C GLY A 171 0.28 -24.32 3.72
N ILE A 172 -0.07 -23.32 2.90
CA ILE A 172 -0.53 -22.02 3.38
C ILE A 172 -2.03 -22.11 3.70
N ARG A 173 -2.40 -21.63 4.88
CA ARG A 173 -3.80 -21.49 5.28
C ARG A 173 -4.04 -20.16 6.00
N ALA A 174 -5.26 -19.69 5.98
CA ALA A 174 -5.70 -18.64 6.89
C ALA A 174 -5.72 -19.17 8.32
N PRO A 175 -5.43 -18.34 9.34
CA PRO A 175 -5.62 -18.72 10.72
C PRO A 175 -7.12 -18.95 11.03
N GLU A 176 -7.40 -19.86 11.95
CA GLU A 176 -8.75 -20.04 12.53
C GLU A 176 -9.05 -18.90 13.52
N LYS A 177 -10.33 -18.73 13.87
CA LYS A 177 -10.76 -17.61 14.73
C LYS A 177 -10.01 -17.54 16.06
N SER A 178 -9.82 -18.67 16.74
CA SER A 178 -9.05 -18.72 17.99
C SER A 178 -7.58 -18.35 17.82
N GLU A 179 -6.98 -18.74 16.68
CA GLU A 179 -5.61 -18.39 16.31
C GLU A 179 -5.49 -16.89 15.97
N MET A 180 -6.51 -16.33 15.31
CA MET A 180 -6.60 -14.89 15.04
C MET A 180 -6.70 -14.09 16.35
N GLU A 181 -7.52 -14.54 17.30
CA GLU A 181 -7.66 -13.92 18.61
C GLU A 181 -6.37 -13.95 19.40
N GLU A 182 -5.66 -15.09 19.40
CA GLU A 182 -4.37 -15.25 20.09
C GLU A 182 -3.31 -14.30 19.50
N LEU A 183 -3.22 -14.21 18.17
CA LEU A 183 -2.28 -13.32 17.49
C LEU A 183 -2.65 -11.85 17.68
N ALA A 184 -3.93 -11.51 17.62
CA ALA A 184 -4.43 -10.16 17.82
C ALA A 184 -4.07 -9.61 19.20
N LEU A 185 -4.33 -10.39 20.27
CA LEU A 185 -3.95 -10.05 21.63
C LEU A 185 -2.44 -9.83 21.74
N PHE A 186 -1.65 -10.76 21.21
CA PHE A 186 -0.20 -10.66 21.25
C PHE A 186 0.31 -9.40 20.52
N PHE A 187 -0.22 -9.11 19.33
CA PHE A 187 0.20 -7.95 18.54
C PHE A 187 -0.09 -6.63 19.27
N VAL A 188 -1.21 -6.53 19.95
CA VAL A 188 -1.55 -5.35 20.75
C VAL A 188 -0.63 -5.18 21.95
N GLU A 189 -0.40 -6.26 22.71
CA GLU A 189 0.49 -6.23 23.87
C GLU A 189 1.92 -5.86 23.48
N GLU A 190 2.43 -6.49 22.41
CA GLU A 190 3.78 -6.25 21.93
C GLU A 190 3.91 -4.88 21.27
N GLY A 191 2.96 -4.49 20.44
CA GLY A 191 2.96 -3.17 19.80
C GLY A 191 2.97 -2.04 20.82
N ARG A 192 2.21 -2.19 21.92
CA ARG A 192 2.18 -1.20 23.01
C ARG A 192 3.55 -1.00 23.67
N LYS A 193 4.35 -2.05 23.84
CA LYS A 193 5.71 -1.97 24.40
C LYS A 193 6.63 -1.09 23.54
N HIS A 194 6.40 -1.06 22.23
CA HIS A 194 7.18 -0.29 21.26
C HIS A 194 6.49 1.00 20.78
N GLY A 195 5.44 1.45 21.48
CA GLY A 195 4.73 2.70 21.16
C GLY A 195 3.92 2.65 19.86
N LEU A 196 3.57 1.45 19.36
CA LEU A 196 2.82 1.27 18.12
C LEU A 196 1.31 1.24 18.37
N ILE A 197 0.56 1.98 17.56
CA ILE A 197 -0.88 1.79 17.41
C ILE A 197 -1.08 0.57 16.48
N VAL A 198 -1.71 -0.47 17.01
CA VAL A 198 -2.00 -1.69 16.24
C VAL A 198 -3.37 -1.55 15.59
N SER A 199 -3.42 -1.67 14.29
CA SER A 199 -4.63 -1.53 13.46
C SER A 199 -4.83 -2.76 12.60
N SER A 200 -6.09 -3.06 12.25
CA SER A 200 -6.41 -4.12 11.30
C SER A 200 -6.95 -3.56 9.97
N CYS A 201 -6.79 -4.33 8.90
CA CYS A 201 -7.29 -3.98 7.58
C CYS A 201 -8.39 -4.96 7.13
N ALA A 202 -9.65 -4.52 7.17
CA ALA A 202 -10.82 -5.27 6.71
C ALA A 202 -11.11 -6.58 7.48
N GLU A 203 -10.78 -6.63 8.77
CA GLU A 203 -10.94 -7.82 9.62
C GLU A 203 -12.22 -7.78 10.47
N GLY A 204 -13.04 -6.73 10.31
CA GLY A 204 -14.27 -6.57 11.05
C GLY A 204 -14.14 -5.89 12.41
N HIS A 205 -15.29 -5.46 12.95
CA HIS A 205 -15.34 -4.67 14.19
C HIS A 205 -15.10 -5.50 15.46
N TRP A 206 -15.16 -6.83 15.40
CA TRP A 206 -14.94 -7.71 16.54
C TRP A 206 -13.54 -7.57 17.15
N MET A 207 -12.57 -7.13 16.34
CA MET A 207 -11.21 -6.89 16.83
C MET A 207 -11.06 -5.71 17.80
N LYS A 208 -12.06 -4.83 17.90
CA LYS A 208 -12.05 -3.73 18.87
C LYS A 208 -11.96 -4.23 20.31
N ASP A 209 -12.58 -5.38 20.60
CA ASP A 209 -12.59 -5.97 21.93
C ASP A 209 -11.19 -6.35 22.42
N PHE A 210 -10.24 -6.49 21.50
CA PHE A 210 -8.83 -6.75 21.77
C PHE A 210 -7.97 -5.48 21.82
N GLY A 211 -8.56 -4.29 21.68
CA GLY A 211 -7.83 -3.02 21.66
C GLY A 211 -7.19 -2.65 20.33
N ILE A 212 -7.65 -3.26 19.22
CA ILE A 212 -7.17 -2.99 17.87
C ILE A 212 -7.98 -1.85 17.26
N ASP A 213 -7.28 -0.93 16.60
CA ASP A 213 -7.93 0.11 15.79
C ASP A 213 -8.49 -0.51 14.49
N THR A 214 -9.81 -0.59 14.41
CA THR A 214 -10.56 -1.11 13.26
C THR A 214 -11.17 0.01 12.40
N SER A 215 -10.77 1.25 12.59
CA SER A 215 -11.32 2.40 11.86
C SER A 215 -11.02 2.35 10.36
N GLY A 216 -9.94 1.65 9.98
CA GLY A 216 -9.45 1.53 8.62
C GLY A 216 -8.07 2.19 8.43
N CYS A 217 -7.34 1.70 7.43
CA CYS A 217 -5.96 2.15 7.20
C CYS A 217 -5.85 3.47 6.42
N LEU A 218 -6.92 3.90 5.75
CA LEU A 218 -6.96 5.06 4.85
C LEU A 218 -8.27 5.84 5.05
N THR A 219 -8.55 6.18 6.29
CA THR A 219 -9.75 6.93 6.68
C THR A 219 -9.61 8.40 6.28
N LYS A 220 -10.72 9.15 6.40
CA LYS A 220 -10.71 10.61 6.25
C LYS A 220 -9.64 11.25 7.12
N ASP A 221 -9.58 10.90 8.40
CA ASP A 221 -8.63 11.51 9.35
C ASP A 221 -7.17 11.24 8.97
N VAL A 222 -6.86 10.03 8.45
CA VAL A 222 -5.53 9.69 7.96
C VAL A 222 -5.14 10.56 6.78
N TRP A 223 -6.06 10.78 5.84
CA TRP A 223 -5.81 11.62 4.67
C TRP A 223 -5.72 13.11 5.02
N GLU A 224 -6.61 13.60 5.89
CA GLU A 224 -6.56 14.98 6.37
C GLU A 224 -5.26 15.27 7.11
N LYS A 225 -4.81 14.33 7.96
CA LYS A 225 -3.50 14.43 8.62
C LYS A 225 -2.35 14.45 7.61
N CYS A 226 -2.40 13.61 6.58
CA CYS A 226 -1.40 13.60 5.51
C CYS A 226 -1.40 14.91 4.71
N ALA A 227 -2.57 15.41 4.34
CA ALA A 227 -2.74 16.66 3.58
C ALA A 227 -2.45 17.92 4.43
N GLU A 228 -2.46 17.78 5.78
CA GLU A 228 -2.43 18.92 6.73
C GLU A 228 -3.57 19.91 6.52
N ARG A 229 -4.71 19.40 6.00
CA ARG A 229 -5.90 20.18 5.65
C ARG A 229 -7.17 19.36 5.83
N LYS A 230 -8.30 20.04 6.03
CA LYS A 230 -9.62 19.41 5.91
C LYS A 230 -9.91 19.09 4.45
N LEU A 231 -10.48 17.90 4.22
CA LEU A 231 -10.78 17.38 2.90
C LEU A 231 -12.28 17.07 2.78
N ASN A 232 -12.91 17.54 1.72
CA ASN A 232 -14.32 17.30 1.39
C ASN A 232 -14.46 16.04 0.52
N PHE A 233 -14.43 14.87 1.15
CA PHE A 233 -14.57 13.61 0.43
C PHE A 233 -15.99 13.39 -0.10
N PRO A 234 -16.14 12.95 -1.35
CA PRO A 234 -17.42 12.46 -1.82
C PRO A 234 -17.79 11.18 -1.05
N ASN A 235 -19.08 11.03 -0.71
CA ASN A 235 -19.63 9.90 0.03
C ASN A 235 -19.44 8.56 -0.73
N LYS A 236 -18.25 7.98 -0.71
CA LYS A 236 -17.97 6.66 -1.27
C LYS A 236 -17.19 5.83 -0.25
N LYS A 237 -17.79 4.73 0.17
CA LYS A 237 -17.12 3.72 1.02
C LYS A 237 -16.21 2.83 0.17
N GLY A 238 -15.15 2.27 0.80
CA GLY A 238 -14.31 1.26 0.21
C GLY A 238 -15.10 0.03 -0.27
N LYS A 239 -14.54 -0.70 -1.23
CA LYS A 239 -15.24 -1.83 -1.89
C LYS A 239 -15.10 -3.17 -1.16
N ARG A 240 -14.31 -3.27 -0.08
CA ARG A 240 -14.12 -4.51 0.69
C ARG A 240 -14.98 -4.46 1.95
N GLY A 241 -16.03 -5.28 1.99
CA GLY A 241 -16.84 -5.58 3.18
C GLY A 241 -16.94 -4.45 4.24
N GLU A 242 -16.32 -4.64 5.38
CA GLU A 242 -16.28 -3.68 6.49
C GLU A 242 -15.19 -2.60 6.38
N CYS A 243 -14.55 -2.47 5.21
CA CYS A 243 -13.50 -1.48 4.99
C CYS A 243 -14.07 -0.05 4.87
N ASN A 244 -13.63 0.84 5.75
CA ASN A 244 -14.00 2.26 5.75
C ASN A 244 -12.99 3.15 4.99
N CYS A 245 -12.07 2.55 4.24
CA CYS A 245 -11.02 3.29 3.54
C CYS A 245 -11.58 4.13 2.40
N ILE A 246 -11.06 5.34 2.28
CA ILE A 246 -11.27 6.21 1.12
C ILE A 246 -10.13 5.92 0.15
N LEU A 247 -10.47 5.28 -0.96
CA LEU A 247 -9.51 4.93 -1.99
C LEU A 247 -9.34 6.08 -2.98
N GLY A 248 -8.07 6.40 -3.29
CA GLY A 248 -7.70 7.36 -4.32
C GLY A 248 -7.67 6.74 -5.73
N PHE A 249 -7.16 7.52 -6.67
CA PHE A 249 -6.92 7.08 -8.04
C PHE A 249 -5.60 6.29 -8.11
N ASP A 250 -5.67 5.02 -8.45
CA ASP A 250 -4.50 4.16 -8.55
C ASP A 250 -3.83 4.31 -9.93
N ILE A 251 -2.58 4.77 -9.95
CA ILE A 251 -1.81 5.00 -11.18
C ILE A 251 -1.06 3.77 -11.70
N GLY A 252 -1.13 2.64 -10.99
CA GLY A 252 -0.47 1.40 -11.38
C GLY A 252 -1.28 0.55 -12.37
N GLY A 253 -0.74 -0.63 -12.63
CA GLY A 253 -1.36 -1.65 -13.50
C GLY A 253 -1.07 -3.05 -12.98
N TYR A 254 -2.00 -3.97 -13.20
CA TYR A 254 -1.80 -5.38 -12.85
C TYR A 254 -0.75 -6.06 -13.74
N GLY A 255 -0.17 -7.17 -13.26
CA GLY A 255 0.70 -8.06 -14.03
C GLY A 255 2.17 -7.62 -14.13
N GLY A 256 2.56 -6.50 -13.50
CA GLY A 256 3.93 -5.97 -13.60
C GLY A 256 4.72 -5.98 -12.28
N CYS A 257 4.18 -6.51 -11.18
CA CYS A 257 4.86 -6.51 -9.90
C CYS A 257 5.97 -7.57 -9.84
N GLY A 258 7.21 -7.14 -9.74
CA GLY A 258 8.39 -8.01 -9.64
C GLY A 258 8.52 -8.75 -8.30
N MET A 259 7.76 -8.41 -7.27
CA MET A 259 7.78 -9.09 -5.97
C MET A 259 7.31 -10.54 -6.05
N LYS A 260 6.38 -10.86 -6.96
CA LYS A 260 5.88 -12.21 -7.27
C LYS A 260 5.41 -12.98 -6.02
N CYS A 261 4.87 -12.30 -5.01
CA CYS A 261 4.37 -12.92 -3.79
C CYS A 261 3.31 -13.98 -4.11
N VAL A 262 3.45 -15.18 -3.54
CA VAL A 262 2.62 -16.34 -3.90
C VAL A 262 1.15 -16.17 -3.51
N TYR A 263 0.88 -15.32 -2.53
CA TYR A 263 -0.44 -15.04 -1.96
C TYR A 263 -1.09 -13.77 -2.54
N CYS A 264 -0.44 -13.06 -3.47
CA CYS A 264 -0.89 -11.76 -3.93
C CYS A 264 -2.05 -11.87 -4.92
N TYR A 265 -3.12 -11.12 -4.69
CA TYR A 265 -4.26 -11.03 -5.61
C TYR A 265 -3.89 -10.44 -6.99
N GLY A 266 -2.83 -9.63 -7.05
CA GLY A 266 -2.35 -9.03 -8.30
C GLY A 266 -1.59 -10.00 -9.22
N ARG A 267 -1.39 -11.25 -8.79
CA ARG A 267 -0.60 -12.25 -9.53
C ARG A 267 -1.33 -12.86 -10.73
N ASN A 268 -2.66 -12.82 -10.74
CA ASN A 268 -3.48 -13.50 -11.77
C ASN A 268 -3.61 -12.70 -13.08
N TYR A 269 -2.65 -11.86 -13.38
CA TYR A 269 -2.67 -11.05 -14.59
C TYR A 269 -1.40 -11.30 -15.39
N ASP A 270 -1.52 -11.95 -16.53
CA ASP A 270 -0.45 -11.98 -17.53
C ASP A 270 -0.44 -10.66 -18.30
N ARG A 271 0.73 -10.09 -18.44
CA ARG A 271 0.92 -8.84 -19.16
C ARG A 271 1.94 -9.04 -20.28
N ASN A 272 1.51 -8.70 -21.48
CA ASN A 272 2.37 -8.74 -22.68
C ASN A 272 3.07 -7.38 -22.94
N GLU A 273 2.53 -6.29 -22.35
CA GLU A 273 3.06 -4.94 -22.56
C GLU A 273 4.30 -4.69 -21.70
N VAL A 274 5.36 -4.22 -22.34
CA VAL A 274 6.65 -3.94 -21.70
C VAL A 274 6.60 -2.56 -21.03
N HIS A 275 7.22 -2.45 -19.88
CA HIS A 275 7.47 -1.16 -19.24
C HIS A 275 8.48 -0.32 -20.04
N ASN A 276 8.18 0.98 -20.18
CA ASN A 276 9.11 1.95 -20.70
C ASN A 276 8.99 3.25 -19.87
N PRO A 277 10.08 3.72 -19.22
CA PRO A 277 10.02 4.90 -18.37
C PRO A 277 9.65 6.19 -19.11
N LEU A 278 9.77 6.22 -20.43
CA LEU A 278 9.36 7.37 -21.26
C LEU A 278 7.85 7.38 -21.57
N SER A 279 7.17 6.25 -21.39
CA SER A 279 5.73 6.17 -21.67
C SER A 279 4.91 6.93 -20.60
N PRO A 280 3.83 7.62 -21.00
CA PRO A 280 2.89 8.17 -20.04
C PRO A 280 2.08 7.10 -19.30
N LEU A 281 2.01 5.87 -19.83
CA LEU A 281 1.44 4.67 -19.20
C LEU A 281 2.55 3.92 -18.45
N LEU A 282 2.21 3.26 -17.34
CA LEU A 282 3.17 2.39 -16.64
C LEU A 282 3.63 1.22 -17.51
N PHE A 283 2.74 0.71 -18.36
CA PHE A 283 3.00 -0.38 -19.31
C PHE A 283 2.44 -0.05 -20.68
N GLY A 284 3.23 -0.35 -21.72
CA GLY A 284 2.88 -0.09 -23.11
C GLY A 284 2.83 1.39 -23.46
N TRP A 285 2.16 1.69 -24.55
CA TRP A 285 1.92 3.04 -25.07
C TRP A 285 0.46 3.22 -25.43
N PRO A 286 -0.07 4.46 -25.48
CA PRO A 286 -1.37 4.74 -26.09
C PRO A 286 -1.39 4.25 -27.53
N ARG A 287 -2.44 3.54 -27.93
CA ARG A 287 -2.67 3.02 -29.28
C ARG A 287 -3.56 4.00 -30.04
N LYS A 288 -3.61 3.91 -31.37
CA LYS A 288 -4.44 4.79 -32.20
C LYS A 288 -5.95 4.63 -31.93
N GLU A 289 -6.36 3.41 -31.56
CA GLU A 289 -7.74 3.03 -31.24
C GLU A 289 -8.16 3.34 -29.80
N ASP A 290 -7.23 3.80 -28.97
CA ASP A 290 -7.54 4.10 -27.57
C ASP A 290 -8.34 5.40 -27.44
N GLU A 291 -9.41 5.35 -26.66
CA GLU A 291 -10.15 6.53 -26.20
C GLU A 291 -9.41 7.14 -25.00
N ILE A 292 -8.94 8.36 -25.13
CA ILE A 292 -8.29 9.10 -24.03
C ILE A 292 -9.27 10.06 -23.41
N LYS A 293 -9.54 9.89 -22.10
CA LYS A 293 -10.40 10.79 -21.33
C LYS A 293 -9.57 11.62 -20.36
N ASP A 294 -9.57 12.94 -20.57
CA ASP A 294 -9.01 13.86 -19.58
C ASP A 294 -9.82 13.82 -18.29
N VAL A 295 -9.13 13.61 -17.18
CA VAL A 295 -9.71 13.65 -15.85
C VAL A 295 -9.72 15.09 -15.37
N LYS A 296 -10.91 15.66 -15.16
CA LYS A 296 -11.05 16.92 -14.44
C LYS A 296 -10.76 16.68 -12.97
N ALA A 297 -9.60 17.09 -12.55
CA ALA A 297 -9.09 16.94 -11.22
C ALA A 297 -9.12 18.30 -10.51
N GLU A 298 -9.77 18.36 -9.34
CA GLU A 298 -9.81 19.54 -8.48
C GLU A 298 -9.46 19.08 -7.06
N SER A 299 -8.62 19.84 -6.36
CA SER A 299 -8.29 19.60 -4.96
C SER A 299 -9.58 19.54 -4.11
N TRP A 300 -9.60 18.62 -3.16
CA TRP A 300 -10.69 18.52 -2.17
C TRP A 300 -10.39 19.33 -0.91
N ALA A 301 -9.23 19.98 -0.86
CA ALA A 301 -8.90 20.81 0.28
C ALA A 301 -9.99 21.89 0.48
N ASP A 302 -10.47 22.00 1.71
CA ASP A 302 -11.28 23.11 2.13
C ASP A 302 -10.43 24.39 2.05
N LYS A 303 -10.93 25.41 1.35
CA LYS A 303 -10.18 26.65 1.11
C LYS A 303 -9.81 27.37 2.41
N ASP A 304 -10.63 27.19 3.45
CA ASP A 304 -10.48 27.84 4.75
C ASP A 304 -10.11 26.84 5.89
N GLY A 305 -9.98 25.56 5.58
CA GLY A 305 -9.85 24.48 6.56
C GLY A 305 -8.41 23.99 6.77
N TRP A 306 -7.55 24.76 7.43
CA TRP A 306 -6.27 24.26 7.92
C TRP A 306 -6.46 23.40 9.18
N LEU A 307 -5.68 22.32 9.31
CA LEU A 307 -5.50 21.64 10.59
C LEU A 307 -4.45 22.42 11.37
N ILE A 308 -4.89 23.11 12.43
CA ILE A 308 -4.04 23.80 13.39
C ILE A 308 -3.48 22.80 14.39
#